data_6c20c32bcbf1e0f558f36f038a054063
#
_entry.id   6c20c32bcbf1e0f558f36f038a054063
#
_cell.length_a   1.000
_cell.length_b   1.000
_cell.length_c   1.000
_cell.angle_alpha   90.00
_cell.angle_beta   90.00
_cell.angle_gamma   90.00
#
_symmetry.space_group_name_H-M   'P 1'
#
loop_
_entity.id
_entity.type
_entity.pdbx_description
1 polymer ?
#
loop_
_entity_poly.entity_id
_entity_poly.type
_entity_poly.pdbx_seq_one_letter_code
_entity_poly.pdbx_strand_id
1 'polypeptide(L)'
;MKKKQEQEKVTAVIELRITPAKDTGFAKIAQRIARFPQVDACFLMSGAYDLLVFVSGASLQDVAHFVSAELSTIDGVLSTATHFMLKTYKAKGLLAEFAGDARLPIV
;
A
#
# COMPACT_ATOMS: atom_id res chain seq x y z
N MET A 1 -14.06 19.68 13.53
CA MET A 1 -13.74 19.51 13.32
C MET A 1 -13.23 19.04 12.52
N LYS A 2 -12.86 19.09 12.08
CA LYS A 2 -12.41 18.80 11.34
C LYS A 2 -11.73 17.85 11.34
N LYS A 3 -11.46 17.54 11.79
CA LYS A 3 -10.77 16.62 11.95
C LYS A 3 -11.09 15.47 11.32
N LYS A 4 -12.04 15.23 11.07
CA LYS A 4 -12.44 14.19 10.47
C LYS A 4 -11.90 14.03 9.22
N GLN A 5 -11.72 14.98 8.50
CA GLN A 5 -11.20 14.88 7.28
C GLN A 5 -9.86 14.42 7.36
N GLU A 6 -9.20 14.74 8.35
CA GLU A 6 -7.89 14.34 8.41
C GLU A 6 -7.75 12.93 8.56
N GLN A 7 -8.77 12.27 9.02
CA GLN A 7 -8.67 10.93 9.16
C GLN A 7 -9.01 10.16 8.01
N GLU A 8 -9.50 10.75 6.98
CA GLU A 8 -9.93 10.03 5.84
C GLU A 8 -8.81 9.85 4.90
N LYS A 9 -8.12 8.77 4.98
CA LYS A 9 -7.05 8.46 4.08
C LYS A 9 -7.49 7.46 3.07
N VAL A 10 -6.92 7.53 1.90
CA VAL A 10 -7.12 6.55 0.88
C VAL A 10 -6.02 5.51 1.02
N THR A 11 -6.39 4.26 1.09
CA THR A 11 -5.43 3.18 1.22
C THR A 11 -5.48 2.32 -0.03
N ALA A 12 -4.33 1.93 -0.49
CA ALA A 12 -4.22 1.08 -1.65
C ALA A 12 -3.26 -0.06 -1.38
N VAL A 13 -3.45 -1.15 -2.09
CA VAL A 13 -2.57 -2.30 -2.05
C VAL A 13 -1.94 -2.39 -3.41
N ILE A 14 -0.62 -2.40 -3.46
CA ILE A 14 0.11 -2.40 -4.72
C ILE A 14 0.83 -3.72 -4.86
N GLU A 15 0.58 -4.41 -5.96
CA GLU A 15 1.32 -5.62 -6.29
C GLU A 15 2.48 -5.22 -7.17
N LEU A 16 3.68 -5.62 -6.81
CA LEU A 16 4.85 -5.33 -7.62
C LEU A 16 5.54 -6.57 -8.09
N ARG A 17 5.91 -6.58 -9.35
CA ARG A 17 6.81 -7.59 -9.86
C ARG A 17 8.17 -6.94 -10.00
N ILE A 18 9.18 -7.60 -9.49
CA ILE A 18 10.52 -7.02 -9.50
C ILE A 18 11.53 -8.04 -9.96
N THR A 19 12.66 -7.55 -10.44
CA THR A 19 13.78 -8.39 -10.83
C THR A 19 14.70 -8.53 -9.63
N PRO A 20 14.97 -9.76 -9.18
CA PRO A 20 15.86 -9.90 -8.03
C PRO A 20 17.29 -9.57 -8.41
N ALA A 21 18.01 -8.95 -7.48
CA ALA A 21 19.41 -8.70 -7.68
C ALA A 21 20.19 -9.99 -7.45
N LYS A 22 21.32 -10.13 -8.14
CA LYS A 22 22.10 -11.30 -8.05
C LYS A 22 22.50 -11.64 -6.64
N ASP A 23 22.97 -10.68 -5.89
CA ASP A 23 23.48 -10.94 -4.57
C ASP A 23 22.49 -10.79 -3.45
N THR A 24 21.52 -9.91 -3.61
CA THR A 24 20.62 -9.56 -2.50
C THR A 24 19.20 -10.05 -2.73
N GLY A 25 18.93 -10.69 -3.87
CA GLY A 25 17.58 -11.12 -4.17
C GLY A 25 16.64 -9.93 -4.22
N PHE A 26 15.53 -10.01 -3.52
CA PHE A 26 14.55 -8.93 -3.51
C PHE A 26 14.77 -7.93 -2.39
N ALA A 27 15.71 -8.21 -1.50
CA ALA A 27 15.80 -7.46 -0.25
C ALA A 27 16.11 -5.98 -0.45
N LYS A 28 17.02 -5.68 -1.37
CA LYS A 28 17.43 -4.31 -1.54
C LYS A 28 16.31 -3.42 -2.03
N ILE A 29 15.56 -3.89 -3.01
CA ILE A 29 14.44 -3.14 -3.53
C ILE A 29 13.35 -3.03 -2.47
N ALA A 30 13.07 -4.13 -1.78
CA ALA A 30 12.04 -4.12 -0.75
C ALA A 30 12.36 -3.15 0.36
N GLN A 31 13.61 -3.10 0.78
CA GLN A 31 14.02 -2.19 1.84
C GLN A 31 13.92 -0.76 1.39
N ARG A 32 14.24 -0.48 0.14
CA ARG A 32 14.12 0.86 -0.39
C ARG A 32 12.66 1.30 -0.41
N ILE A 33 11.77 0.43 -0.85
CA ILE A 33 10.34 0.72 -0.89
C ILE A 33 9.82 0.96 0.52
N ALA A 34 10.24 0.14 1.47
CA ALA A 34 9.75 0.23 2.83
C ALA A 34 10.12 1.55 3.51
N ARG A 35 11.09 2.27 2.98
CA ARG A 35 11.50 3.53 3.59
C ARG A 35 10.66 4.73 3.18
N PHE A 36 9.83 4.61 2.16
CA PHE A 36 8.98 5.72 1.79
C PHE A 36 7.95 5.98 2.88
N PRO A 37 7.74 7.21 3.27
CA PRO A 37 6.76 7.51 4.32
C PRO A 37 5.34 7.14 3.95
N GLN A 38 5.03 7.07 2.66
CA GLN A 38 3.69 6.70 2.22
C GLN A 38 3.42 5.21 2.37
N VAL A 39 4.47 4.41 2.58
CA VAL A 39 4.33 2.96 2.65
C VAL A 39 4.04 2.55 4.08
N ASP A 40 2.90 1.91 4.28
CA ASP A 40 2.49 1.44 5.59
C ASP A 40 2.98 0.03 5.88
N ALA A 41 3.15 -0.76 4.84
CA ALA A 41 3.61 -2.14 5.01
C ALA A 41 4.15 -2.65 3.69
N CYS A 42 5.08 -3.57 3.74
CA CYS A 42 5.69 -4.15 2.55
C CYS A 42 6.04 -5.59 2.85
N PHE A 43 5.51 -6.51 2.05
CA PHE A 43 5.69 -7.94 2.28
C PHE A 43 6.22 -8.63 1.04
N LEU A 44 7.09 -9.60 1.25
CA LEU A 44 7.50 -10.50 0.18
C LEU A 44 6.44 -11.59 0.08
N MET A 45 5.95 -11.82 -1.11
CA MET A 45 4.83 -12.73 -1.31
C MET A 45 5.22 -13.85 -2.26
N SER A 46 4.55 -14.96 -2.12
CA SER A 46 4.63 -16.02 -3.11
C SER A 46 3.45 -15.83 -4.06
N GLY A 47 3.59 -16.32 -5.28
CA GLY A 47 2.50 -16.25 -6.24
C GLY A 47 2.85 -15.44 -7.46
N ALA A 48 1.86 -14.76 -8.01
CA ALA A 48 2.03 -14.12 -9.28
C ALA A 48 2.81 -12.82 -9.25
N TYR A 49 3.05 -12.28 -8.08
CA TYR A 49 3.82 -11.06 -7.91
C TYR A 49 4.77 -11.23 -6.75
N ASP A 50 5.68 -10.31 -6.57
CA ASP A 50 6.79 -10.50 -5.62
C ASP A 50 6.63 -9.71 -4.34
N LEU A 51 6.14 -8.48 -4.41
CA LEU A 51 5.95 -7.65 -3.23
C LEU A 51 4.52 -7.16 -3.16
N LEU A 52 4.00 -7.11 -1.95
CA LEU A 52 2.70 -6.52 -1.68
C LEU A 52 2.94 -5.32 -0.78
N VAL A 53 2.54 -4.15 -1.24
CA VAL A 53 2.85 -2.90 -0.55
C VAL A 53 1.56 -2.18 -0.22
N PHE A 54 1.40 -1.79 1.03
CA PHE A 54 0.24 -1.02 1.46
C PHE A 54 0.64 0.44 1.52
N VAL A 55 -0.11 1.29 0.86
CA VAL A 55 0.22 2.70 0.72
C VAL A 55 -0.99 3.54 1.10
N SER A 56 -0.77 4.63 1.77
CA SER A 56 -1.84 5.56 2.14
C SER A 56 -1.53 6.93 1.62
N GLY A 57 -2.56 7.67 1.27
CA GLY A 57 -2.42 9.04 0.84
C GLY A 57 -3.69 9.80 1.09
N ALA A 58 -3.66 11.09 0.81
CA ALA A 58 -4.81 11.96 1.07
C ALA A 58 -5.89 11.80 0.02
N SER A 59 -5.55 11.35 -1.16
CA SER A 59 -6.52 11.20 -2.23
C SER A 59 -6.09 10.06 -3.16
N LEU A 60 -7.01 9.66 -4.03
CA LEU A 60 -6.68 8.66 -5.04
C LEU A 60 -5.56 9.18 -5.92
N GLN A 61 -5.61 10.46 -6.26
CA GLN A 61 -4.58 11.03 -7.11
C GLN A 61 -3.22 11.03 -6.44
N ASP A 62 -3.18 11.28 -5.15
CA ASP A 62 -1.90 11.26 -4.43
C ASP A 62 -1.30 9.87 -4.45
N VAL A 63 -2.11 8.85 -4.23
CA VAL A 63 -1.61 7.48 -4.24
C VAL A 63 -1.17 7.10 -5.64
N ALA A 64 -1.97 7.43 -6.65
CA ALA A 64 -1.61 7.09 -8.02
C ALA A 64 -0.33 7.80 -8.44
N HIS A 65 -0.16 9.04 -8.03
CA HIS A 65 1.05 9.78 -8.35
C HIS A 65 2.27 9.15 -7.67
N PHE A 66 2.12 8.77 -6.41
CA PHE A 66 3.22 8.12 -5.70
C PHE A 66 3.63 6.84 -6.43
N VAL A 67 2.67 6.03 -6.85
CA VAL A 67 3.01 4.79 -7.54
C VAL A 67 3.73 5.09 -8.86
N SER A 68 3.20 6.01 -9.65
CA SER A 68 3.79 6.26 -10.95
C SER A 68 5.10 7.02 -10.89
N ALA A 69 5.24 7.93 -9.94
CA ALA A 69 6.44 8.75 -9.85
C ALA A 69 7.56 8.11 -9.05
N GLU A 70 7.19 7.33 -8.03
CA GLU A 70 8.19 6.79 -7.13
C GLU A 70 8.36 5.30 -7.25
N LEU A 71 7.30 4.53 -7.17
CA LEU A 71 7.46 3.08 -7.16
C LEU A 71 7.79 2.51 -8.52
N SER A 72 7.06 2.92 -9.54
CA SER A 72 7.28 2.32 -10.85
C SER A 72 8.58 2.75 -11.51
N THR A 73 9.22 3.78 -11.00
CA THR A 73 10.49 4.24 -11.56
C THR A 73 11.70 3.65 -10.88
N ILE A 74 11.52 2.85 -9.83
CA ILE A 74 12.64 2.21 -9.17
C ILE A 74 13.23 1.17 -10.11
N ASP A 75 14.55 1.20 -10.24
CA ASP A 75 15.23 0.25 -11.10
C ASP A 75 14.96 -1.14 -10.58
N GLY A 76 14.55 -2.04 -11.44
CA GLY A 76 14.21 -3.40 -11.05
C GLY A 76 12.73 -3.64 -10.87
N VAL A 77 11.92 -2.60 -10.80
CA VAL A 77 10.48 -2.77 -10.73
C VAL A 77 9.97 -2.99 -12.16
N LEU A 78 9.39 -4.16 -12.40
CA LEU A 78 8.93 -4.53 -13.72
C LEU A 78 7.50 -4.08 -13.98
N SER A 79 6.66 -4.16 -12.99
CA SER A 79 5.26 -3.76 -13.14
C SER A 79 4.64 -3.48 -11.80
N THR A 80 3.60 -2.67 -11.80
CA THR A 80 2.83 -2.35 -10.61
C THR A 80 1.36 -2.52 -10.93
N ALA A 81 0.58 -2.99 -9.96
CA ALA A 81 -0.86 -3.05 -10.09
C ALA A 81 -1.45 -2.49 -8.82
N THR A 82 -2.21 -1.42 -8.95
CA THR A 82 -2.76 -0.71 -7.80
C THR A 82 -4.21 -1.08 -7.58
N HIS A 83 -4.54 -1.44 -6.35
CA HIS A 83 -5.90 -1.78 -5.97
C HIS A 83 -6.29 -0.88 -4.80
N PHE A 84 -7.33 -0.08 -4.98
CA PHE A 84 -7.77 0.81 -3.91
C PHE A 84 -8.74 0.08 -3.00
N MET A 85 -8.59 0.27 -1.69
CA MET A 85 -9.51 -0.29 -0.74
C MET A 85 -10.74 0.58 -0.68
N LEU A 86 -11.88 0.05 -1.08
CA LEU A 86 -13.09 0.83 -1.20
C LEU A 86 -13.95 0.81 0.05
N LYS A 87 -13.96 -0.30 0.75
CA LYS A 87 -14.80 -0.44 1.91
C LYS A 87 -14.28 -1.54 2.80
N THR A 88 -14.36 -1.35 4.10
CA THR A 88 -13.94 -2.36 5.04
C THR A 88 -15.13 -3.04 5.63
N TYR A 89 -15.16 -4.35 5.56
CA TYR A 89 -16.21 -5.14 6.21
C TYR A 89 -15.71 -5.72 7.53
N LYS A 90 -14.42 -5.94 7.63
CA LYS A 90 -13.84 -6.49 8.86
C LYS A 90 -12.35 -6.16 8.86
N ALA A 91 -11.85 -5.73 9.97
CA ALA A 91 -10.43 -5.48 10.12
C ALA A 91 -10.01 -5.75 11.55
N LYS A 92 -8.84 -6.37 11.70
CA LYS A 92 -8.32 -6.69 13.02
C LYS A 92 -9.32 -7.48 13.85
N GLY A 93 -10.10 -8.33 13.18
CA GLY A 93 -11.06 -9.16 13.87
C GLY A 93 -12.36 -8.47 14.22
N LEU A 94 -12.52 -7.17 13.86
CA LEU A 94 -13.73 -6.45 14.17
C LEU A 94 -14.55 -6.23 12.91
N LEU A 95 -15.83 -6.52 12.99
CA LEU A 95 -16.73 -6.29 11.88
C LEU A 95 -17.03 -4.81 11.79
N ALA A 96 -17.08 -4.28 10.61
CA ALA A 96 -17.28 -2.86 10.42
C ALA A 96 -18.62 -2.38 10.98
N GLU A 97 -19.65 -3.19 10.85
CA GLU A 97 -20.93 -2.73 11.32
C GLU A 97 -20.99 -2.67 12.83
N PHE A 98 -20.06 -3.31 13.52
CA PHE A 98 -20.07 -3.19 14.94
C PHE A 98 -19.51 -1.90 15.40
N ALA A 99 -18.76 -1.23 14.60
CA ALA A 99 -18.26 0.03 14.98
C ALA A 99 -19.39 0.99 15.03
N GLY A 100 -20.49 0.65 14.41
CA GLY A 100 -21.62 1.50 14.44
C GLY A 100 -21.43 2.73 13.69
N ASP A 101 -20.36 2.91 13.10
CA ASP A 101 -20.15 4.08 12.40
C ASP A 101 -18.89 3.97 11.69
N ALA A 102 -18.59 4.93 11.02
CA ALA A 102 -17.45 4.89 10.20
C ALA A 102 -16.19 5.06 10.91
N ARG A 103 -16.26 5.21 12.18
CA ARG A 103 -15.05 5.42 12.83
C ARG A 103 -14.33 4.19 13.17
N LEU A 104 -14.76 3.10 12.72
CA LEU A 104 -14.04 1.89 12.94
C LEU A 104 -12.64 2.14 12.52
N PRO A 105 -11.68 1.96 13.34
CA PRO A 105 -10.32 2.29 13.00
C PRO A 105 -9.75 1.22 12.16
N ILE A 106 -10.16 1.16 11.03
CA ILE A 106 -9.71 0.25 10.21
C ILE A 106 -8.60 0.56 9.64
N VAL A 107 -8.10 0.70 9.57
CA VAL A 107 -7.03 0.91 8.89
C VAL A 107 -6.41 1.42 8.72
#